data_dc2e82aa1c38dc0b4017cdf56963ac5c
#
_entry.id   dc2e82aa1c38dc0b4017cdf56963ac5c
#
_cell.length_a   1.000
_cell.length_b   1.000
_cell.length_c   1.000
_cell.angle_alpha   90.00
_cell.angle_beta   90.00
_cell.angle_gamma   90.00
#
_symmetry.space_group_name_H-M   'P 1'
#
loop_
_entity.id
_entity.type
_entity.pdbx_description
1 polymer ?
#
loop_
_entity_poly.entity_id
_entity_poly.type
_entity_poly.pdbx_seq_one_letter_code
_entity_poly.pdbx_strand_id
1 'polypeptide(L)'
;MIKKNAIDLDFDLEHIWHPYTSMTKPIPVYPVTHANHNIIHLETGEQLIDGMASWWSAIHGYNHPVINNAMIEQINNMSHIMFGGITHNSAVELCKKIVNITPPSLTKVFLADSGSVSVEVAIKMALQYWLSQGITTKQKLMTPYKGYHGDTFAAMSVCDPVNSMHSL
;
A
#
# COMPACT_ATOMS: atom_id res chain seq x y z
N MET A 1 -22.09 -24.56 -7.36
CA MET A 1 -21.18 -24.32 -6.23
C MET A 1 -19.81 -24.85 -6.62
N ILE A 2 -18.83 -23.95 -6.79
CA ILE A 2 -17.43 -24.35 -6.98
C ILE A 2 -17.01 -24.97 -5.64
N LYS A 3 -16.63 -26.26 -5.62
CA LYS A 3 -15.99 -26.85 -4.45
C LYS A 3 -14.75 -25.99 -4.16
N LYS A 4 -14.72 -25.29 -3.03
CA LYS A 4 -13.48 -24.70 -2.54
C LYS A 4 -12.53 -25.86 -2.29
N ASN A 5 -11.52 -26.02 -3.15
CA ASN A 5 -10.41 -26.91 -2.84
C ASN A 5 -9.72 -26.36 -1.57
N ALA A 6 -9.22 -27.26 -0.73
CA ALA A 6 -8.34 -26.88 0.39
C ALA A 6 -7.16 -26.05 -0.14
N ILE A 7 -6.66 -25.15 0.67
CA ILE A 7 -5.47 -24.35 0.33
C ILE A 7 -4.27 -25.29 0.26
N ASP A 8 -3.54 -25.27 -0.85
CA ASP A 8 -2.35 -26.08 -1.08
C ASP A 8 -1.16 -25.51 -0.30
N LEU A 9 -1.03 -25.95 0.95
CA LEU A 9 0.04 -25.48 1.84
C LEU A 9 1.42 -26.06 1.47
N ASP A 10 1.48 -27.19 0.79
CA ASP A 10 2.75 -27.76 0.33
C ASP A 10 3.31 -26.91 -0.80
N PHE A 11 2.48 -26.49 -1.75
CA PHE A 11 2.87 -25.56 -2.78
C PHE A 11 3.26 -24.17 -2.19
N ASP A 12 2.50 -23.69 -1.21
CA ASP A 12 2.81 -22.43 -0.54
C ASP A 12 4.20 -22.48 0.10
N LEU A 13 4.48 -23.51 0.87
CA LEU A 13 5.77 -23.70 1.55
C LEU A 13 6.96 -23.79 0.59
N GLU A 14 6.78 -24.44 -0.55
CA GLU A 14 7.87 -24.67 -1.52
C GLU A 14 8.12 -23.46 -2.44
N HIS A 15 7.07 -22.71 -2.78
CA HIS A 15 7.13 -21.76 -3.88
C HIS A 15 6.76 -20.31 -3.54
N ILE A 16 6.12 -20.05 -2.37
CA ILE A 16 5.71 -18.70 -2.00
C ILE A 16 6.63 -18.14 -0.91
N TRP A 17 7.38 -17.11 -1.25
CA TRP A 17 8.22 -16.42 -0.28
C TRP A 17 7.42 -15.32 0.43
N HIS A 18 6.97 -15.62 1.63
CA HIS A 18 6.27 -14.65 2.46
C HIS A 18 7.18 -13.53 2.95
N PRO A 19 6.67 -12.29 3.11
CA PRO A 19 7.44 -11.19 3.68
C PRO A 19 8.00 -11.52 5.06
N TYR A 20 9.20 -11.03 5.36
CA TYR A 20 9.89 -11.17 6.65
C TYR A 20 10.18 -12.62 7.06
N THR A 21 10.26 -13.53 6.12
CA THR A 21 10.62 -14.93 6.38
C THR A 21 11.86 -15.35 5.57
N SER A 22 12.41 -16.51 5.93
CA SER A 22 13.48 -17.15 5.18
C SER A 22 12.95 -18.41 4.51
N MET A 23 13.27 -18.63 3.25
CA MET A 23 12.92 -19.88 2.56
C MET A 23 13.62 -21.11 3.12
N THR A 24 14.75 -20.93 3.85
CA THR A 24 15.46 -22.03 4.52
C THR A 24 14.91 -22.39 5.90
N LYS A 25 14.18 -21.45 6.52
CA LYS A 25 13.51 -21.61 7.81
C LYS A 25 12.23 -20.79 7.82
N PRO A 26 11.23 -21.18 7.01
CA PRO A 26 9.97 -20.43 6.92
C PRO A 26 9.23 -20.50 8.27
N ILE A 27 8.55 -19.43 8.60
CA ILE A 27 7.59 -19.45 9.72
C ILE A 27 6.29 -20.13 9.25
N PRO A 28 5.52 -20.75 10.15
CA PRO A 28 4.23 -21.32 9.81
C PRO A 28 3.28 -20.27 9.20
N VAL A 29 2.57 -20.65 8.16
CA VAL A 29 1.50 -19.86 7.56
C VAL A 29 0.14 -20.43 7.98
N TYR A 30 -0.87 -19.56 8.05
CA TYR A 30 -2.21 -19.94 8.50
C TYR A 30 -3.20 -19.81 7.33
N PRO A 31 -3.85 -20.90 6.89
CA PRO A 31 -4.75 -20.87 5.76
C PRO A 31 -6.05 -20.15 6.10
N VAL A 32 -6.29 -19.00 5.49
CA VAL A 32 -7.45 -18.14 5.72
C VAL A 32 -8.52 -18.43 4.68
N THR A 33 -9.74 -18.73 5.12
CA THR A 33 -10.90 -18.96 4.23
C THR A 33 -11.69 -17.69 3.96
N HIS A 34 -11.88 -16.86 4.98
CA HIS A 34 -12.58 -15.58 4.90
C HIS A 34 -12.26 -14.72 6.12
N ALA A 35 -12.65 -13.47 6.06
CA ALA A 35 -12.57 -12.56 7.19
C ALA A 35 -13.80 -11.66 7.24
N ASN A 36 -14.22 -11.23 8.44
CA ASN A 36 -15.36 -10.35 8.64
C ASN A 36 -15.15 -9.47 9.88
N HIS A 37 -15.47 -8.21 9.80
CA HIS A 37 -15.15 -7.22 10.84
C HIS A 37 -13.65 -7.26 11.20
N ASN A 38 -13.30 -7.67 12.41
CA ASN A 38 -11.93 -7.83 12.90
C ASN A 38 -11.53 -9.30 13.11
N ILE A 39 -12.30 -10.24 12.57
CA ILE A 39 -12.08 -11.67 12.74
C ILE A 39 -11.61 -12.30 11.44
N ILE A 40 -10.52 -13.04 11.50
CA ILE A 40 -9.98 -13.88 10.44
C ILE A 40 -10.38 -15.32 10.74
N HIS A 41 -10.95 -16.03 9.76
CA HIS A 41 -11.38 -17.42 9.88
C HIS A 41 -10.40 -18.33 9.15
N LEU A 42 -9.80 -19.26 9.87
CA LEU A 42 -8.89 -20.25 9.32
C LEU A 42 -9.65 -21.46 8.74
N GLU A 43 -9.00 -22.17 7.86
CA GLU A 43 -9.53 -23.40 7.28
C GLU A 43 -9.71 -24.50 8.32
N THR A 44 -8.93 -24.48 9.39
CA THR A 44 -9.03 -25.36 10.57
C THR A 44 -10.29 -25.10 11.43
N GLY A 45 -11.02 -24.02 11.18
CA GLY A 45 -12.18 -23.59 11.96
C GLY A 45 -11.84 -22.61 13.08
N GLU A 46 -10.58 -22.35 13.33
CA GLU A 46 -10.14 -21.35 14.32
C GLU A 46 -10.46 -19.92 13.87
N GLN A 47 -10.65 -19.04 14.83
CA GLN A 47 -10.89 -17.62 14.62
C GLN A 47 -9.81 -16.79 15.30
N LEU A 48 -9.20 -15.89 14.54
CA LEU A 48 -8.18 -14.99 15.03
C LEU A 48 -8.71 -13.56 15.06
N ILE A 49 -8.44 -12.84 16.15
CA ILE A 49 -8.69 -11.40 16.22
C ILE A 49 -7.52 -10.68 15.53
N ASP A 50 -7.81 -9.93 14.49
CA ASP A 50 -6.79 -9.11 13.82
C ASP A 50 -6.62 -7.76 14.54
N GLY A 51 -5.67 -7.70 15.45
CA GLY A 51 -5.27 -6.47 16.14
C GLY A 51 -4.37 -5.54 15.32
N MET A 52 -3.92 -5.99 14.13
CA MET A 52 -3.04 -5.22 13.23
C MET A 52 -3.80 -4.55 12.09
N ALA A 53 -5.11 -4.81 11.97
CA ALA A 53 -5.96 -4.32 10.88
C ALA A 53 -5.34 -4.58 9.49
N SER A 54 -4.86 -5.80 9.27
CA SER A 54 -4.15 -6.23 8.04
C SER A 54 -3.07 -5.23 7.62
N TRP A 55 -2.17 -4.93 8.56
CA TRP A 55 -1.10 -3.93 8.36
C TRP A 55 -1.64 -2.53 8.05
N TRP A 56 -2.62 -2.09 8.87
CA TRP A 56 -3.31 -0.79 8.81
C TRP A 56 -4.20 -0.57 7.57
N SER A 57 -4.42 -1.57 6.73
CA SER A 57 -5.24 -1.41 5.53
C SER A 57 -6.74 -1.68 5.77
N ALA A 58 -7.09 -2.48 6.79
CA ALA A 58 -8.47 -2.85 7.10
C ALA A 58 -9.08 -2.00 8.24
N ILE A 59 -8.91 -0.67 8.20
CA ILE A 59 -9.33 0.24 9.28
C ILE A 59 -10.85 0.25 9.54
N HIS A 60 -11.65 -0.14 8.55
CA HIS A 60 -13.12 -0.29 8.67
C HIS A 60 -13.55 -1.74 8.90
N GLY A 61 -12.58 -2.63 9.12
CA GLY A 61 -12.79 -4.07 9.20
C GLY A 61 -12.93 -4.75 7.84
N TYR A 62 -12.86 -6.07 7.87
CA TYR A 62 -13.02 -6.91 6.69
C TYR A 62 -14.49 -6.95 6.23
N ASN A 63 -14.71 -7.07 4.94
CA ASN A 63 -16.03 -7.20 4.33
C ASN A 63 -17.03 -6.08 4.71
N HIS A 64 -16.53 -4.85 4.85
CA HIS A 64 -17.40 -3.71 5.14
C HIS A 64 -18.39 -3.50 4.00
N PRO A 65 -19.73 -3.54 4.27
CA PRO A 65 -20.73 -3.62 3.20
C PRO A 65 -20.73 -2.39 2.28
N VAL A 66 -20.49 -1.20 2.81
CA VAL A 66 -20.43 0.02 1.98
C VAL A 66 -19.25 -0.01 1.01
N ILE A 67 -18.08 -0.50 1.46
CA ILE A 67 -16.89 -0.62 0.63
C ILE A 67 -17.11 -1.70 -0.43
N ASN A 68 -17.59 -2.89 -0.03
CA ASN A 68 -17.84 -3.99 -0.95
C ASN A 68 -18.85 -3.59 -2.04
N ASN A 69 -19.95 -2.95 -1.67
CA ASN A 69 -20.97 -2.50 -2.62
C ASN A 69 -20.42 -1.47 -3.60
N ALA A 70 -19.63 -0.50 -3.13
CA ALA A 70 -18.99 0.48 -3.99
C ALA A 70 -17.98 -0.16 -4.98
N MET A 71 -17.23 -1.18 -4.52
CA MET A 71 -16.32 -1.94 -5.39
C MET A 71 -17.09 -2.74 -6.44
N ILE A 72 -18.18 -3.41 -6.06
CA ILE A 72 -19.04 -4.19 -6.99
C ILE A 72 -19.64 -3.26 -8.05
N GLU A 73 -20.16 -2.11 -7.65
CA GLU A 73 -20.69 -1.10 -8.57
C GLU A 73 -19.61 -0.61 -9.55
N GLN A 74 -18.43 -0.29 -9.03
CA GLN A 74 -17.33 0.17 -9.88
C GLN A 74 -16.83 -0.91 -10.85
N ILE A 75 -16.77 -2.18 -10.44
CA ILE A 75 -16.38 -3.32 -11.30
C ILE A 75 -17.39 -3.48 -12.45
N ASN A 76 -18.69 -3.35 -12.17
CA ASN A 76 -19.73 -3.44 -13.20
C ASN A 76 -19.66 -2.29 -14.22
N ASN A 77 -19.17 -1.12 -13.82
CA ASN A 77 -18.98 0.00 -14.72
C ASN A 77 -17.64 -0.11 -15.47
N MET A 78 -16.55 -0.34 -14.72
CA MET A 78 -15.18 -0.31 -15.25
C MET A 78 -14.22 -0.76 -14.17
N SER A 79 -13.57 -1.91 -14.34
CA SER A 79 -12.59 -2.45 -13.38
C SER A 79 -11.27 -1.69 -13.40
N HIS A 80 -10.83 -1.25 -14.58
CA HIS A 80 -9.60 -0.49 -14.77
C HIS A 80 -9.65 0.33 -16.05
N ILE A 81 -9.01 1.50 -16.02
CA ILE A 81 -8.69 2.31 -17.19
C ILE A 81 -7.41 3.09 -16.92
N MET A 82 -6.55 3.26 -17.95
CA MET A 82 -5.36 4.10 -17.85
C MET A 82 -5.71 5.54 -17.49
N PHE A 83 -4.84 6.22 -16.73
CA PHE A 83 -5.08 7.62 -16.30
C PHE A 83 -4.35 8.66 -17.15
N GLY A 84 -3.61 8.24 -18.16
CA GLY A 84 -2.89 9.11 -19.09
C GLY A 84 -3.84 9.72 -20.14
N GLY A 85 -4.25 10.96 -19.94
CA GLY A 85 -5.18 11.68 -20.82
C GLY A 85 -6.64 11.29 -20.69
N ILE A 86 -6.97 10.36 -19.82
CA ILE A 86 -8.35 9.90 -19.51
C ILE A 86 -8.59 10.07 -18.02
N THR A 87 -9.83 10.36 -17.64
CA THR A 87 -10.23 10.50 -16.23
C THR A 87 -11.56 9.79 -15.97
N HIS A 88 -11.89 9.58 -14.69
CA HIS A 88 -13.13 8.97 -14.26
C HIS A 88 -13.59 9.52 -12.92
N ASN A 89 -14.89 9.37 -12.63
CA ASN A 89 -15.53 10.01 -11.50
C ASN A 89 -14.89 9.63 -10.15
N SER A 90 -14.58 8.37 -9.92
CA SER A 90 -13.98 7.91 -8.64
C SER A 90 -12.65 8.62 -8.32
N ALA A 91 -11.79 8.85 -9.34
CA ALA A 91 -10.54 9.58 -9.15
C ALA A 91 -10.80 11.08 -8.88
N VAL A 92 -11.74 11.70 -9.61
CA VAL A 92 -12.08 13.12 -9.40
C VAL A 92 -12.63 13.35 -8.00
N GLU A 93 -13.56 12.53 -7.53
CA GLU A 93 -14.16 12.65 -6.20
C GLU A 93 -13.13 12.40 -5.08
N LEU A 94 -12.23 11.43 -5.26
CA LEU A 94 -11.12 11.22 -4.35
C LEU A 94 -10.22 12.46 -4.27
N CYS A 95 -9.80 13.00 -5.41
CA CYS A 95 -8.93 14.18 -5.47
C CYS A 95 -9.60 15.42 -4.85
N LYS A 96 -10.91 15.64 -5.07
CA LYS A 96 -11.66 16.70 -4.40
C LYS A 96 -11.60 16.57 -2.88
N LYS A 97 -11.83 15.37 -2.35
CA LYS A 97 -11.76 15.13 -0.91
C LYS A 97 -10.36 15.39 -0.36
N ILE A 98 -9.31 14.93 -1.05
CA ILE A 98 -7.92 15.16 -0.64
C ILE A 98 -7.61 16.66 -0.59
N VAL A 99 -7.93 17.42 -1.63
CA VAL A 99 -7.71 18.87 -1.67
C VAL A 99 -8.45 19.58 -0.54
N ASN A 100 -9.68 19.16 -0.23
CA ASN A 100 -10.49 19.77 0.83
C ASN A 100 -9.95 19.53 2.26
N ILE A 101 -9.22 18.44 2.50
CA ILE A 101 -8.67 18.11 3.83
C ILE A 101 -7.20 18.49 4.00
N THR A 102 -6.55 18.98 2.94
CA THR A 102 -5.15 19.41 2.96
C THR A 102 -5.04 20.93 3.10
N PRO A 103 -3.86 21.47 3.51
CA PRO A 103 -3.65 22.90 3.54
C PRO A 103 -3.95 23.57 2.19
N PRO A 104 -4.50 24.82 2.18
CA PRO A 104 -4.92 25.50 0.94
C PRO A 104 -3.83 25.68 -0.12
N SER A 105 -2.56 25.62 0.26
CA SER A 105 -1.42 25.66 -0.68
C SER A 105 -1.22 24.36 -1.47
N LEU A 106 -1.77 23.23 -1.02
CA LEU A 106 -1.69 21.94 -1.69
C LEU A 106 -2.88 21.75 -2.63
N THR A 107 -2.79 22.29 -3.82
CA THR A 107 -3.89 22.38 -4.80
C THR A 107 -3.86 21.28 -5.86
N LYS A 108 -2.84 20.42 -5.87
CA LYS A 108 -2.66 19.38 -6.89
C LYS A 108 -2.51 18.03 -6.22
N VAL A 109 -3.07 17.01 -6.83
CA VAL A 109 -2.97 15.61 -6.38
C VAL A 109 -2.30 14.80 -7.50
N PHE A 110 -1.30 14.02 -7.12
CA PHE A 110 -0.69 13.01 -7.97
C PHE A 110 -0.96 11.64 -7.35
N LEU A 111 -1.63 10.77 -8.10
CA LEU A 111 -1.96 9.42 -7.66
C LEU A 111 -0.81 8.47 -7.98
N ALA A 112 -0.45 7.62 -7.02
CA ALA A 112 0.62 6.63 -7.14
C ALA A 112 0.20 5.30 -6.51
N ASP A 113 0.88 4.22 -6.88
CA ASP A 113 0.48 2.86 -6.55
C ASP A 113 0.73 2.47 -5.08
N SER A 114 1.65 3.15 -4.41
CA SER A 114 1.99 2.90 -3.01
C SER A 114 2.58 4.14 -2.33
N GLY A 115 2.70 4.10 -1.00
CA GLY A 115 3.40 5.13 -0.24
C GLY A 115 4.87 5.28 -0.65
N SER A 116 5.58 4.17 -0.88
CA SER A 116 6.96 4.17 -1.35
C SER A 116 7.10 4.87 -2.72
N VAL A 117 6.24 4.54 -3.67
CA VAL A 117 6.21 5.21 -4.98
C VAL A 117 5.83 6.68 -4.86
N SER A 118 4.92 7.04 -3.96
CA SER A 118 4.59 8.45 -3.70
C SER A 118 5.81 9.25 -3.23
N VAL A 119 6.62 8.69 -2.33
CA VAL A 119 7.88 9.31 -1.88
C VAL A 119 8.90 9.41 -3.01
N GLU A 120 9.07 8.36 -3.81
CA GLU A 120 9.94 8.39 -5.02
C GLU A 120 9.57 9.55 -5.95
N VAL A 121 8.29 9.68 -6.26
CA VAL A 121 7.79 10.74 -7.13
C VAL A 121 8.00 12.11 -6.51
N ALA A 122 7.73 12.28 -5.21
CA ALA A 122 7.93 13.54 -4.50
C ALA A 122 9.41 13.97 -4.52
N ILE A 123 10.35 13.04 -4.29
CA ILE A 123 11.80 13.31 -4.36
C ILE A 123 12.19 13.74 -5.78
N LYS A 124 11.74 13.01 -6.80
CA LYS A 124 12.01 13.35 -8.20
C LYS A 124 11.47 14.73 -8.55
N MET A 125 10.24 15.04 -8.16
CA MET A 125 9.62 16.35 -8.40
C MET A 125 10.38 17.48 -7.72
N ALA A 126 10.81 17.28 -6.47
CA ALA A 126 11.58 18.28 -5.72
C ALA A 126 12.94 18.57 -6.39
N LEU A 127 13.67 17.55 -6.81
CA LEU A 127 14.94 17.70 -7.51
C LEU A 127 14.75 18.38 -8.88
N GLN A 128 13.75 17.94 -9.64
CA GLN A 128 13.45 18.50 -10.96
C GLN A 128 13.00 19.96 -10.87
N TYR A 129 12.25 20.33 -9.85
CA TYR A 129 11.84 21.72 -9.59
C TYR A 129 13.07 22.64 -9.49
N TRP A 130 14.05 22.29 -8.66
CA TRP A 130 15.24 23.12 -8.48
C TRP A 130 16.11 23.17 -9.74
N LEU A 131 16.25 22.05 -10.44
CA LEU A 131 16.95 22.01 -11.73
C LEU A 131 16.28 22.91 -12.77
N SER A 132 14.93 22.90 -12.85
CA SER A 132 14.20 23.77 -13.78
C SER A 132 14.34 25.27 -13.47
N GLN A 133 14.67 25.62 -12.22
CA GLN A 133 15.01 27.00 -11.83
C GLN A 133 16.49 27.36 -12.05
N GLY A 134 17.27 26.47 -12.68
CA GLY A 134 18.72 26.67 -12.87
C GLY A 134 19.57 26.47 -11.61
N ILE A 135 18.95 25.97 -10.52
CA ILE A 135 19.64 25.75 -9.24
C ILE A 135 20.11 24.30 -9.16
N THR A 136 21.36 24.07 -9.51
CA THR A 136 21.97 22.72 -9.56
C THR A 136 22.55 22.27 -8.21
N THR A 137 22.63 23.14 -7.22
CA THR A 137 23.26 22.84 -5.91
C THR A 137 22.30 22.22 -4.90
N LYS A 138 21.00 22.32 -5.10
CA LYS A 138 19.97 21.75 -4.20
C LYS A 138 19.66 20.30 -4.58
N GLN A 139 20.57 19.39 -4.25
CA GLN A 139 20.46 17.95 -4.55
C GLN A 139 20.46 17.08 -3.29
N LYS A 140 20.64 17.70 -2.11
CA LYS A 140 20.66 16.96 -0.84
C LYS A 140 19.28 16.96 -0.21
N LEU A 141 18.94 15.80 0.37
CA LEU A 141 17.71 15.58 1.12
C LEU A 141 18.03 15.59 2.62
N MET A 142 17.10 16.10 3.41
CA MET A 142 17.15 16.06 4.87
C MET A 142 15.95 15.24 5.37
N THR A 143 16.21 14.31 6.28
CA THR A 143 15.20 13.46 6.88
C THR A 143 15.26 13.50 8.40
N PRO A 144 14.13 13.34 9.11
CA PRO A 144 14.14 13.25 10.57
C PRO A 144 14.75 11.91 11.01
N TYR A 145 15.36 11.94 12.18
CA TYR A 145 15.88 10.74 12.83
C TYR A 145 14.73 9.74 13.10
N LYS A 146 14.99 8.44 12.95
CA LYS A 146 14.02 7.35 13.04
C LYS A 146 12.89 7.44 12.00
N GLY A 147 13.05 8.22 10.92
CA GLY A 147 12.10 8.29 9.82
C GLY A 147 12.05 7.00 9.01
N TYR A 148 10.84 6.59 8.62
CA TYR A 148 10.58 5.56 7.64
C TYR A 148 9.75 6.15 6.52
N HIS A 149 10.16 5.96 5.27
CA HIS A 149 9.55 6.61 4.11
C HIS A 149 9.19 5.64 2.99
N GLY A 150 9.41 4.35 3.17
CA GLY A 150 9.08 3.30 2.22
C GLY A 150 10.24 2.38 1.89
N ASP A 151 9.99 1.41 1.01
CA ASP A 151 10.89 0.28 0.73
C ASP A 151 11.50 0.33 -0.69
N THR A 152 11.23 1.36 -1.47
CA THR A 152 11.93 1.59 -2.74
C THR A 152 13.26 2.31 -2.52
N PHE A 153 14.20 2.21 -3.45
CA PHE A 153 15.58 2.68 -3.24
C PHE A 153 15.69 4.14 -2.81
N ALA A 154 15.00 5.07 -3.45
CA ALA A 154 15.08 6.47 -3.03
C ALA A 154 14.30 6.73 -1.74
N ALA A 155 13.17 6.02 -1.50
CA ALA A 155 12.49 6.06 -0.21
C ALA A 155 13.37 5.53 0.91
N MET A 156 14.07 4.40 0.71
CA MET A 156 15.05 3.87 1.67
C MET A 156 16.22 4.82 1.92
N SER A 157 16.69 5.53 0.87
CA SER A 157 17.82 6.46 0.99
C SER A 157 17.55 7.65 1.90
N VAL A 158 16.29 7.95 2.19
CA VAL A 158 15.86 8.99 3.14
C VAL A 158 15.30 8.43 4.45
N CYS A 159 15.36 7.11 4.66
CA CYS A 159 15.09 6.50 5.96
C CYS A 159 16.28 6.70 6.92
N ASP A 160 16.06 6.48 8.21
CA ASP A 160 17.14 6.51 9.20
C ASP A 160 18.19 5.42 8.90
N PRO A 161 19.46 5.77 8.61
CA PRO A 161 20.46 4.78 8.20
C PRO A 161 20.97 3.90 9.36
N VAL A 162 20.68 4.27 10.61
CA VAL A 162 21.25 3.60 11.79
C VAL A 162 20.23 2.72 12.51
N ASN A 163 18.99 3.20 12.66
CA ASN A 163 17.96 2.55 13.49
C ASN A 163 16.75 2.08 12.69
N SER A 164 16.81 2.13 11.36
CA SER A 164 15.71 1.63 10.51
C SER A 164 15.96 0.21 10.02
N MET A 165 14.93 -0.39 9.44
CA MET A 165 15.00 -1.70 8.79
C MET A 165 15.98 -1.73 7.58
N HIS A 166 16.40 -0.57 7.09
CA HIS A 166 17.21 -0.39 5.89
C HIS A 166 18.65 0.04 6.20
N SER A 167 19.18 -0.35 7.35
CA SER A 167 20.56 -0.02 7.76
C SER A 167 21.64 -0.73 6.92
N LEU A 168 21.26 -1.67 6.07
CA LEU A 168 22.12 -2.38 5.13
C LEU A 168 22.08 -1.74 3.74
#